data_78e60134f471a73d82844c102b8a5301
#
_entry.id   78e60134f471a73d82844c102b8a5301
#
_cell.length_a   1.000
_cell.length_b   1.000
_cell.length_c   1.000
_cell.angle_alpha   90.00
_cell.angle_beta   90.00
_cell.angle_gamma   90.00
#
_symmetry.space_group_name_H-M   'P 1'
#
loop_
_entity.id
_entity.type
_entity.pdbx_description
1 polymer ?
#
loop_
_entity_poly.entity_id
_entity_poly.type
_entity_poly.pdbx_seq_one_letter_code
_entity_poly.pdbx_strand_id
1 'polypeptide(L)'
;MHNQNTPPDSTAAIASEKSVGPATGAMDGHDDRASGRVIPTSKELFLGFLGLGMTAFGGALPLAHRMIVERHRWLTEAEFVELLGLCQFLPGGNIINLSVALGMRFRGVKGAVSAIFGLIAVPSMVVIMLGILYQHYQNDPNIKHLFAGLAAAAAGLLIQMAVKIALPLRKNLVLAALATVCFIAIAWLRIPLLWTMLVMTPVSVVITAKFADKKAAKANAEKGAAK
;
A
#
# COMPACT_ATOMS: atom_id res chain seq x y z
N MET A 1 -33.03 -58.15 -33.80
CA MET A 1 -33.05 -58.41 -32.36
C MET A 1 -31.67 -58.85 -31.93
N HIS A 2 -30.83 -58.01 -31.50
CA HIS A 2 -29.87 -58.26 -30.42
C HIS A 2 -29.24 -56.91 -30.03
N ASN A 3 -29.65 -56.47 -28.87
CA ASN A 3 -29.19 -55.25 -28.20
C ASN A 3 -27.92 -55.64 -27.46
N GLN A 4 -26.78 -54.96 -27.70
CA GLN A 4 -25.63 -54.99 -26.81
C GLN A 4 -25.14 -53.57 -26.53
N ASN A 5 -25.65 -53.04 -25.43
CA ASN A 5 -25.13 -51.91 -24.71
C ASN A 5 -23.89 -52.37 -23.92
N THR A 6 -22.70 -51.96 -24.33
CA THR A 6 -21.48 -52.12 -23.53
C THR A 6 -21.01 -50.73 -23.17
N PRO A 7 -20.85 -50.40 -21.88
CA PRO A 7 -20.29 -49.11 -21.49
C PRO A 7 -18.77 -49.08 -21.74
N PRO A 8 -18.19 -47.92 -22.11
CA PRO A 8 -16.75 -47.79 -22.31
C PRO A 8 -15.99 -47.82 -20.98
N ASP A 9 -14.93 -48.58 -21.03
CA ASP A 9 -13.92 -48.83 -20.01
C ASP A 9 -13.35 -47.57 -19.40
N SER A 10 -13.43 -47.47 -18.06
CA SER A 10 -13.03 -46.29 -17.22
C SER A 10 -11.54 -46.31 -16.82
N THR A 11 -10.67 -47.01 -17.57
CA THR A 11 -9.28 -47.26 -17.15
C THR A 11 -8.22 -46.40 -17.87
N ALA A 12 -8.61 -45.42 -18.68
CA ALA A 12 -7.66 -44.59 -19.44
C ALA A 12 -7.51 -43.13 -18.96
N ALA A 13 -8.00 -42.79 -17.76
CA ALA A 13 -7.96 -41.42 -17.25
C ALA A 13 -6.98 -41.18 -16.10
N ILE A 14 -6.02 -42.06 -15.82
CA ILE A 14 -5.03 -41.89 -14.74
C ILE A 14 -3.62 -42.00 -15.33
N ALA A 15 -3.24 -41.07 -16.20
CA ALA A 15 -1.84 -40.83 -16.54
C ALA A 15 -1.63 -39.48 -17.18
N SER A 16 -1.85 -38.42 -16.41
CA SER A 16 -1.27 -37.08 -16.69
C SER A 16 -1.04 -36.35 -15.39
N GLU A 17 -0.26 -36.97 -14.53
CA GLU A 17 0.34 -36.30 -13.40
C GLU A 17 1.51 -35.43 -13.91
N LYS A 18 1.17 -34.19 -14.25
CA LYS A 18 2.12 -33.18 -14.70
C LYS A 18 2.97 -32.78 -13.50
N SER A 19 4.21 -33.26 -13.49
CA SER A 19 5.24 -32.92 -12.54
C SER A 19 5.29 -31.42 -12.28
N VAL A 20 5.00 -31.05 -11.03
CA VAL A 20 5.27 -29.71 -10.50
C VAL A 20 6.78 -29.58 -10.34
N GLY A 21 7.43 -28.97 -11.31
CA GLY A 21 8.82 -28.51 -11.19
C GLY A 21 8.92 -27.33 -10.25
N PRO A 22 10.10 -27.09 -9.65
CA PRO A 22 10.28 -26.03 -8.68
C PRO A 22 10.06 -24.65 -9.33
N ALA A 23 9.23 -23.84 -8.68
CA ALA A 23 8.96 -22.46 -9.08
C ALA A 23 10.23 -21.62 -8.95
N THR A 24 11.04 -21.60 -10.00
CA THR A 24 12.08 -20.60 -10.19
C THR A 24 11.39 -19.40 -10.82
N GLY A 25 11.12 -18.38 -10.01
CA GLY A 25 10.41 -17.16 -10.41
C GLY A 25 11.23 -16.30 -11.37
N ALA A 26 11.23 -16.67 -12.64
CA ALA A 26 11.41 -15.72 -13.71
C ALA A 26 10.00 -15.24 -14.08
N MET A 27 9.67 -14.00 -13.73
CA MET A 27 8.46 -13.34 -14.21
C MET A 27 8.59 -13.23 -15.74
N ASP A 28 7.94 -14.17 -16.43
CA ASP A 28 7.88 -14.22 -17.89
C ASP A 28 7.15 -12.98 -18.41
N GLY A 29 7.93 -12.03 -18.93
CA GLY A 29 7.45 -10.83 -19.62
C GLY A 29 6.82 -11.13 -21.00
N HIS A 30 6.36 -12.35 -21.24
CA HIS A 30 5.90 -12.76 -22.57
C HIS A 30 4.37 -12.84 -22.73
N ASP A 31 3.61 -12.85 -21.61
CA ASP A 31 2.15 -13.08 -21.66
C ASP A 31 1.33 -11.76 -21.71
N ASP A 32 1.95 -10.63 -21.40
CA ASP A 32 1.25 -9.33 -21.32
C ASP A 32 0.87 -8.74 -22.70
N ARG A 33 1.47 -9.21 -23.79
CA ARG A 33 1.17 -8.73 -25.15
C ARG A 33 -0.13 -9.31 -25.74
N ALA A 34 -0.56 -10.44 -25.23
CA ALA A 34 -1.77 -11.14 -25.74
C ALA A 34 -3.09 -10.54 -25.19
N SER A 35 -3.04 -9.75 -24.13
CA SER A 35 -4.23 -9.25 -23.43
C SER A 35 -4.66 -7.81 -23.81
N GLY A 36 -4.09 -7.20 -24.86
CA GLY A 36 -4.44 -5.84 -25.28
C GLY A 36 -4.04 -4.73 -24.26
N ARG A 37 -3.14 -5.04 -23.33
CA ARG A 37 -2.69 -4.11 -22.29
C ARG A 37 -1.73 -3.08 -22.85
N VAL A 38 -1.89 -1.84 -22.39
CA VAL A 38 -0.95 -0.76 -22.69
C VAL A 38 0.28 -0.94 -21.80
N ILE A 39 1.38 -1.46 -22.37
CA ILE A 39 2.67 -1.55 -21.67
C ILE A 39 3.28 -0.14 -21.64
N PRO A 40 3.40 0.50 -20.46
CA PRO A 40 3.91 1.86 -20.39
C PRO A 40 5.38 1.94 -20.81
N THR A 41 5.72 3.01 -21.49
CA THR A 41 7.11 3.39 -21.75
C THR A 41 7.73 3.98 -20.47
N SER A 42 9.07 4.03 -20.41
CA SER A 42 9.74 4.68 -19.27
C SER A 42 9.34 6.16 -19.10
N LYS A 43 9.04 6.84 -20.22
CA LYS A 43 8.53 8.23 -20.19
C LYS A 43 7.12 8.33 -19.60
N GLU A 44 6.24 7.41 -19.95
CA GLU A 44 4.86 7.37 -19.40
C GLU A 44 4.88 7.03 -17.91
N LEU A 45 5.76 6.13 -17.48
CA LEU A 45 5.99 5.86 -16.06
C LEU A 45 6.48 7.12 -15.34
N PHE A 46 7.48 7.80 -15.90
CA PHE A 46 7.96 9.05 -15.32
C PHE A 46 6.86 10.10 -15.20
N LEU A 47 6.10 10.38 -16.27
CA LEU A 47 5.05 11.40 -16.28
C LEU A 47 3.86 11.02 -15.37
N GLY A 48 3.48 9.74 -15.32
CA GLY A 48 2.44 9.26 -14.43
C GLY A 48 2.80 9.46 -12.97
N PHE A 49 4.00 9.04 -12.57
CA PHE A 49 4.49 9.22 -11.21
C PHE A 49 4.85 10.68 -10.89
N LEU A 50 5.25 11.49 -11.85
CA LEU A 50 5.42 12.93 -11.70
C LEU A 50 4.10 13.61 -11.33
N GLY A 51 3.03 13.30 -12.06
CA GLY A 51 1.69 13.79 -11.74
C GLY A 51 1.22 13.35 -10.36
N LEU A 52 1.53 12.11 -9.98
CA LEU A 52 1.25 11.60 -8.63
C LEU A 52 2.03 12.36 -7.56
N GLY A 53 3.32 12.59 -7.77
CA GLY A 53 4.17 13.36 -6.84
C GLY A 53 3.70 14.79 -6.62
N MET A 54 3.10 15.42 -7.65
CA MET A 54 2.53 16.76 -7.55
C MET A 54 1.20 16.81 -6.78
N THR A 55 0.40 15.76 -6.85
CA THR A 55 -0.99 15.78 -6.36
C THR A 55 -1.20 14.97 -5.08
N ALA A 56 -0.20 14.23 -4.61
CA ALA A 56 -0.31 13.27 -3.50
C ALA A 56 -0.41 13.89 -2.10
N PHE A 57 -0.95 15.10 -1.97
CA PHE A 57 -1.20 15.72 -0.68
C PHE A 57 -2.38 15.05 0.02
N GLY A 58 -2.09 14.25 1.05
CA GLY A 58 -3.12 13.67 1.93
C GLY A 58 -3.68 12.29 1.54
N GLY A 59 -3.11 11.61 0.54
CA GLY A 59 -3.57 10.26 0.17
C GLY A 59 -3.00 9.75 -1.15
N ALA A 60 -1.70 9.44 -1.17
CA ALA A 60 -1.02 8.99 -2.39
C ALA A 60 -1.55 7.66 -2.94
N LEU A 61 -2.02 6.75 -2.06
CA LEU A 61 -2.49 5.41 -2.48
C LEU A 61 -3.77 5.43 -3.33
N PRO A 62 -4.85 6.14 -2.95
CA PRO A 62 -6.05 6.26 -3.79
C PRO A 62 -5.76 6.94 -5.13
N LEU A 63 -4.84 7.92 -5.15
CA LEU A 63 -4.45 8.60 -6.40
C LEU A 63 -3.62 7.68 -7.29
N ALA A 64 -2.72 6.87 -6.70
CA ALA A 64 -1.96 5.85 -7.44
C ALA A 64 -2.89 4.80 -8.04
N HIS A 65 -3.86 4.30 -7.28
CA HIS A 65 -4.88 3.37 -7.76
C HIS A 65 -5.61 3.98 -8.98
N ARG A 66 -6.15 5.18 -8.83
CA ARG A 66 -6.85 5.88 -9.91
C ARG A 66 -5.97 6.07 -11.14
N MET A 67 -4.72 6.45 -10.97
CA MET A 67 -3.77 6.66 -12.06
C MET A 67 -3.45 5.34 -12.78
N ILE A 68 -3.12 4.28 -12.04
CA ILE A 68 -2.63 3.00 -12.58
C ILE A 68 -3.77 2.17 -13.17
N VAL A 69 -4.92 2.07 -12.48
CA VAL A 69 -6.03 1.18 -12.84
C VAL A 69 -7.06 1.89 -13.72
N GLU A 70 -7.55 3.06 -13.30
CA GLU A 70 -8.66 3.72 -13.97
C GLU A 70 -8.19 4.53 -15.19
N ARG A 71 -7.16 5.38 -15.01
CA ARG A 71 -6.74 6.34 -16.04
C ARG A 71 -5.85 5.73 -17.11
N HIS A 72 -4.78 5.06 -16.71
CA HIS A 72 -3.80 4.50 -17.64
C HIS A 72 -4.03 3.02 -17.95
N ARG A 73 -4.80 2.32 -17.11
CA ARG A 73 -5.11 0.89 -17.27
C ARG A 73 -3.87 0.03 -17.44
N TRP A 74 -2.82 0.36 -16.71
CA TRP A 74 -1.57 -0.41 -16.71
C TRP A 74 -1.73 -1.75 -15.98
N LEU A 75 -2.56 -1.77 -14.92
CA LEU A 75 -2.91 -2.97 -14.17
C LEU A 75 -4.42 -3.12 -14.08
N THR A 76 -4.86 -4.37 -13.93
CA THR A 76 -6.22 -4.67 -13.48
C THR A 76 -6.34 -4.43 -11.98
N GLU A 77 -7.57 -4.35 -11.47
CA GLU A 77 -7.85 -4.22 -10.03
C GLU A 77 -7.16 -5.33 -9.20
N ALA A 78 -7.30 -6.57 -9.65
CA ALA A 78 -6.71 -7.73 -8.97
C ALA A 78 -5.18 -7.64 -8.92
N GLU A 79 -4.53 -7.29 -10.03
CA GLU A 79 -3.07 -7.15 -10.09
C GLU A 79 -2.55 -5.99 -9.25
N PHE A 80 -3.31 -4.89 -9.18
CA PHE A 80 -2.96 -3.75 -8.33
C PHE A 80 -2.98 -4.14 -6.85
N VAL A 81 -4.03 -4.86 -6.41
CA VAL A 81 -4.15 -5.33 -5.03
C VAL A 81 -3.05 -6.33 -4.68
N GLU A 82 -2.73 -7.26 -5.59
CA GLU A 82 -1.64 -8.21 -5.41
C GLU A 82 -0.29 -7.52 -5.27
N LEU A 83 0.03 -6.62 -6.21
CA LEU A 83 1.27 -5.85 -6.20
C LEU A 83 1.38 -4.96 -4.95
N LEU A 84 0.28 -4.32 -4.56
CA LEU A 84 0.22 -3.53 -3.34
C LEU A 84 0.45 -4.39 -2.10
N GLY A 85 -0.15 -5.59 -2.05
CA GLY A 85 0.07 -6.56 -0.98
C GLY A 85 1.56 -6.91 -0.82
N LEU A 86 2.24 -7.21 -1.92
CA LEU A 86 3.69 -7.46 -1.92
C LEU A 86 4.49 -6.23 -1.43
N CYS A 87 4.11 -5.04 -1.87
CA CYS A 87 4.78 -3.80 -1.45
C CYS A 87 4.64 -3.50 0.04
N GLN A 88 3.58 -3.99 0.70
CA GLN A 88 3.36 -3.77 2.13
C GLN A 88 4.31 -4.59 3.03
N PHE A 89 4.88 -5.68 2.52
CA PHE A 89 5.90 -6.46 3.24
C PHE A 89 7.28 -5.81 3.18
N LEU A 90 7.53 -4.93 2.21
CA LEU A 90 8.83 -4.25 2.09
C LEU A 90 8.88 -3.04 3.03
N PRO A 91 9.96 -2.88 3.80
CA PRO A 91 10.14 -1.68 4.61
C PRO A 91 10.28 -0.45 3.72
N GLY A 92 9.55 0.62 4.04
CA GLY A 92 9.56 1.88 3.29
C GLY A 92 8.17 2.43 2.99
N GLY A 93 8.12 3.48 2.17
CA GLY A 93 6.85 4.07 1.76
C GLY A 93 6.15 3.21 0.71
N ASN A 94 4.92 2.80 0.97
CA ASN A 94 4.15 1.93 0.06
C ASN A 94 4.11 2.43 -1.39
N ILE A 95 4.03 3.75 -1.59
CA ILE A 95 4.01 4.35 -2.93
C ILE A 95 5.38 4.27 -3.62
N ILE A 96 6.47 4.41 -2.86
CA ILE A 96 7.82 4.26 -3.39
C ILE A 96 8.01 2.80 -3.82
N ASN A 97 7.69 1.86 -2.95
CA ASN A 97 7.76 0.42 -3.25
C ASN A 97 6.91 0.07 -4.48
N LEU A 98 5.68 0.61 -4.56
CA LEU A 98 4.79 0.41 -5.70
C LEU A 98 5.38 0.99 -7.00
N SER A 99 6.00 2.17 -6.96
CA SER A 99 6.64 2.79 -8.13
C SER A 99 7.80 1.96 -8.65
N VAL A 100 8.62 1.42 -7.73
CA VAL A 100 9.72 0.49 -8.06
C VAL A 100 9.18 -0.79 -8.67
N ALA A 101 8.24 -1.44 -8.00
CA ALA A 101 7.69 -2.72 -8.41
C ALA A 101 7.01 -2.63 -9.78
N LEU A 102 6.23 -1.57 -10.01
CA LEU A 102 5.58 -1.31 -11.29
C LEU A 102 6.61 -1.03 -12.39
N GLY A 103 7.60 -0.20 -12.11
CA GLY A 103 8.67 0.12 -13.04
C GLY A 103 9.50 -1.11 -13.41
N MET A 104 9.85 -1.95 -12.42
CA MET A 104 10.56 -3.22 -12.63
C MET A 104 9.74 -4.20 -13.47
N ARG A 105 8.44 -4.32 -13.20
CA ARG A 105 7.54 -5.21 -13.94
C ARG A 105 7.48 -4.90 -15.43
N PHE A 106 7.40 -3.62 -15.81
CA PHE A 106 7.21 -3.23 -17.21
C PHE A 106 8.51 -2.97 -17.98
N ARG A 107 9.50 -2.37 -17.37
CA ARG A 107 10.73 -1.90 -18.05
C ARG A 107 12.01 -2.23 -17.29
N GLY A 108 11.95 -3.12 -16.31
CA GLY A 108 13.09 -3.50 -15.50
C GLY A 108 13.67 -2.30 -14.74
N VAL A 109 14.98 -2.32 -14.50
CA VAL A 109 15.68 -1.27 -13.73
C VAL A 109 15.46 0.13 -14.30
N LYS A 110 15.47 0.28 -15.63
CA LYS A 110 15.24 1.60 -16.29
C LYS A 110 13.84 2.15 -15.97
N GLY A 111 12.83 1.27 -15.94
CA GLY A 111 11.47 1.65 -15.57
C GLY A 111 11.35 2.03 -14.10
N ALA A 112 11.99 1.26 -13.20
CA ALA A 112 11.98 1.54 -11.77
C ALA A 112 12.65 2.90 -11.45
N VAL A 113 13.82 3.14 -12.00
CA VAL A 113 14.53 4.42 -11.85
C VAL A 113 13.68 5.57 -12.38
N SER A 114 13.09 5.43 -13.57
CA SER A 114 12.22 6.44 -14.18
C SER A 114 11.00 6.75 -13.31
N ALA A 115 10.33 5.73 -12.75
CA ALA A 115 9.16 5.88 -11.88
C ALA A 115 9.51 6.59 -10.56
N ILE A 116 10.63 6.20 -9.91
CA ILE A 116 11.08 6.86 -8.67
C ILE A 116 11.44 8.33 -8.93
N PHE A 117 12.23 8.59 -9.97
CA PHE A 117 12.60 9.97 -10.31
C PHE A 117 11.36 10.81 -10.62
N GLY A 118 10.38 10.28 -11.34
CA GLY A 118 9.09 10.95 -11.56
C GLY A 118 8.40 11.30 -10.24
N LEU A 119 8.31 10.36 -9.32
CA LEU A 119 7.63 10.55 -8.05
C LEU A 119 8.30 11.61 -7.16
N ILE A 120 9.64 11.67 -7.15
CA ILE A 120 10.41 12.48 -6.19
C ILE A 120 10.82 13.83 -6.80
N ALA A 121 10.94 13.95 -8.11
CA ALA A 121 11.54 15.12 -8.78
C ALA A 121 10.88 16.43 -8.37
N VAL A 122 9.56 16.55 -8.48
CA VAL A 122 8.86 17.80 -8.19
C VAL A 122 8.89 18.16 -6.70
N PRO A 123 8.52 17.28 -5.76
CA PRO A 123 8.60 17.63 -4.35
C PRO A 123 10.03 17.98 -3.92
N SER A 124 11.04 17.28 -4.43
CA SER A 124 12.44 17.60 -4.12
C SER A 124 12.85 18.98 -4.68
N MET A 125 12.47 19.28 -5.92
CA MET A 125 12.74 20.59 -6.51
C MET A 125 12.11 21.73 -5.72
N VAL A 126 10.85 21.56 -5.31
CA VAL A 126 10.15 22.56 -4.47
C VAL A 126 10.88 22.77 -3.14
N VAL A 127 11.26 21.69 -2.44
CA VAL A 127 11.98 21.78 -1.16
C VAL A 127 13.34 22.44 -1.33
N ILE A 128 14.08 22.10 -2.38
CA ILE A 128 15.39 22.73 -2.66
C ILE A 128 15.22 24.22 -2.95
N MET A 129 14.26 24.61 -3.78
CA MET A 129 13.99 26.03 -4.07
C MET A 129 13.60 26.80 -2.79
N LEU A 130 12.73 26.24 -1.96
CA LEU A 130 12.35 26.83 -0.68
C LEU A 130 13.55 26.95 0.27
N GLY A 131 14.43 25.94 0.28
CA GLY A 131 15.66 25.94 1.07
C GLY A 131 16.63 27.05 0.66
N ILE A 132 16.85 27.21 -0.64
CA ILE A 132 17.70 28.30 -1.20
C ILE A 132 17.10 29.67 -0.88
N LEU A 133 15.79 29.84 -1.06
CA LEU A 133 15.08 31.06 -0.74
C LEU A 133 15.23 31.41 0.74
N TYR A 134 15.02 30.43 1.63
CA TYR A 134 15.19 30.64 3.07
C TYR A 134 16.63 31.04 3.42
N GLN A 135 17.63 30.33 2.89
CA GLN A 135 19.04 30.63 3.16
C GLN A 135 19.45 32.03 2.71
N HIS A 136 18.92 32.49 1.58
CA HIS A 136 19.27 33.81 1.04
C HIS A 136 18.59 34.96 1.81
N TYR A 137 17.35 34.75 2.27
CA TYR A 137 16.54 35.80 2.91
C TYR A 137 16.23 35.50 4.39
N GLN A 138 17.00 34.67 5.06
CA GLN A 138 16.76 34.28 6.46
C GLN A 138 16.73 35.44 7.47
N ASN A 139 17.31 36.60 7.13
CA ASN A 139 17.34 37.80 7.99
C ASN A 139 16.10 38.69 7.78
N ASP A 140 15.31 38.48 6.72
CA ASP A 140 14.11 39.25 6.46
C ASP A 140 12.95 38.76 7.37
N PRO A 141 12.31 39.63 8.16
CA PRO A 141 11.20 39.25 9.03
C PRO A 141 10.00 38.70 8.23
N ASN A 142 9.73 39.20 7.03
CA ASN A 142 8.62 38.74 6.22
C ASN A 142 8.81 37.27 5.76
N ILE A 143 10.04 36.89 5.41
CA ILE A 143 10.39 35.51 5.04
C ILE A 143 10.27 34.58 6.24
N LYS A 144 10.68 34.99 7.44
CA LYS A 144 10.47 34.21 8.67
C LYS A 144 8.99 33.97 8.94
N HIS A 145 8.14 34.98 8.78
CA HIS A 145 6.70 34.85 8.95
C HIS A 145 6.07 33.91 7.87
N LEU A 146 6.55 34.02 6.63
CA LEU A 146 6.11 33.11 5.54
C LEU A 146 6.43 31.65 5.86
N PHE A 147 7.66 31.35 6.28
CA PHE A 147 8.06 29.99 6.64
C PHE A 147 7.37 29.47 7.91
N ALA A 148 7.13 30.34 8.88
CA ALA A 148 6.34 30.00 10.07
C ALA A 148 4.89 29.62 9.68
N GLY A 149 4.28 30.40 8.77
CA GLY A 149 2.95 30.09 8.23
C GLY A 149 2.93 28.75 7.46
N LEU A 150 3.94 28.50 6.64
CA LEU A 150 4.08 27.25 5.90
C LEU A 150 4.25 26.03 6.84
N ALA A 151 5.06 26.19 7.89
CA ALA A 151 5.23 25.16 8.92
C ALA A 151 3.93 24.90 9.68
N ALA A 152 3.18 25.96 10.04
CA ALA A 152 1.88 25.82 10.67
C ALA A 152 0.85 25.12 9.77
N ALA A 153 0.83 25.45 8.48
CA ALA A 153 -0.03 24.77 7.50
C ALA A 153 0.33 23.29 7.36
N ALA A 154 1.63 22.96 7.27
CA ALA A 154 2.10 21.57 7.23
C ALA A 154 1.72 20.79 8.51
N ALA A 155 1.87 21.40 9.68
CA ALA A 155 1.42 20.81 10.95
C ALA A 155 -0.09 20.56 10.96
N GLY A 156 -0.89 21.50 10.44
CA GLY A 156 -2.34 21.35 10.30
C GLY A 156 -2.73 20.17 9.41
N LEU A 157 -2.02 19.96 8.28
CA LEU A 157 -2.23 18.80 7.40
C LEU A 157 -1.89 17.47 8.09
N LEU A 158 -0.80 17.43 8.87
CA LEU A 158 -0.43 16.24 9.65
C LEU A 158 -1.47 15.92 10.72
N ILE A 159 -1.97 16.94 11.43
CA ILE A 159 -3.04 16.78 12.42
C ILE A 159 -4.32 16.28 11.76
N GLN A 160 -4.71 16.86 10.62
CA GLN A 160 -5.87 16.38 9.84
C GLN A 160 -5.74 14.91 9.46
N MET A 161 -4.55 14.49 8.99
CA MET A 161 -4.28 13.10 8.64
C MET A 161 -4.37 12.17 9.86
N ALA A 162 -3.79 12.60 10.99
CA ALA A 162 -3.86 11.86 12.25
C ALA A 162 -5.31 11.69 12.72
N VAL A 163 -6.12 12.76 12.68
CA VAL A 163 -7.55 12.71 13.00
C VAL A 163 -8.31 11.77 12.07
N LYS A 164 -8.05 11.82 10.76
CA LYS A 164 -8.69 10.95 9.78
C LYS A 164 -8.39 9.47 10.02
N ILE A 165 -7.18 9.14 10.46
CA ILE A 165 -6.78 7.78 10.85
C ILE A 165 -7.38 7.38 12.20
N ALA A 166 -7.50 8.32 13.14
CA ALA A 166 -8.04 8.06 14.47
C ALA A 166 -9.58 7.90 14.49
N LEU A 167 -10.30 8.56 13.58
CA LEU A 167 -11.77 8.53 13.53
C LEU A 167 -12.38 7.13 13.49
N PRO A 168 -11.95 6.18 12.63
CA PRO A 168 -12.49 4.82 12.60
C PRO A 168 -12.17 4.02 13.88
N LEU A 169 -11.06 4.36 14.60
CA LEU A 169 -10.70 3.68 15.86
C LEU A 169 -11.70 3.96 16.98
N ARG A 170 -12.42 5.10 16.95
CA ARG A 170 -13.44 5.44 17.96
C ARG A 170 -14.57 4.42 18.06
N LYS A 171 -14.82 3.64 17.00
CA LYS A 171 -15.84 2.59 17.00
C LYS A 171 -15.42 1.35 17.80
N ASN A 172 -14.13 1.15 18.04
CA ASN A 172 -13.59 0.02 18.80
C ASN A 172 -12.74 0.54 19.97
N LEU A 173 -13.33 0.59 21.15
CA LEU A 173 -12.70 1.12 22.38
C LEU A 173 -11.34 0.45 22.67
N VAL A 174 -11.22 -0.84 22.37
CA VAL A 174 -9.98 -1.61 22.56
C VAL A 174 -8.87 -1.12 21.64
N LEU A 175 -9.18 -0.92 20.35
CA LEU A 175 -8.22 -0.40 19.38
C LEU A 175 -7.83 1.06 19.70
N ALA A 176 -8.79 1.87 20.15
CA ALA A 176 -8.53 3.24 20.57
C ALA A 176 -7.62 3.28 21.81
N ALA A 177 -7.87 2.44 22.83
CA ALA A 177 -7.01 2.34 24.00
C ALA A 177 -5.58 1.89 23.63
N LEU A 178 -5.46 0.88 22.78
CA LEU A 178 -4.18 0.38 22.32
C LEU A 178 -3.38 1.45 21.54
N ALA A 179 -4.06 2.18 20.65
CA ALA A 179 -3.46 3.28 19.90
C ALA A 179 -3.00 4.42 20.82
N THR A 180 -3.80 4.73 21.87
CA THR A 180 -3.45 5.76 22.87
C THR A 180 -2.24 5.33 23.69
N VAL A 181 -2.17 4.08 24.13
CA VAL A 181 -1.01 3.54 24.87
C VAL A 181 0.24 3.58 23.99
N CYS A 182 0.13 3.17 22.72
CA CYS A 182 1.23 3.24 21.77
C CYS A 182 1.70 4.68 21.55
N PHE A 183 0.78 5.62 21.42
CA PHE A 183 1.09 7.05 21.27
C PHE A 183 1.81 7.60 22.49
N ILE A 184 1.34 7.30 23.70
CA ILE A 184 1.98 7.73 24.95
C ILE A 184 3.37 7.11 25.09
N ALA A 185 3.54 5.82 24.75
CA ALA A 185 4.83 5.15 24.79
C ALA A 185 5.86 5.83 23.89
N ILE A 186 5.46 6.22 22.67
CA ILE A 186 6.36 6.89 21.72
C ILE A 186 6.58 8.35 22.09
N ALA A 187 5.51 9.10 22.42
CA ALA A 187 5.58 10.55 22.64
C ALA A 187 6.22 10.91 23.97
N TRP A 188 5.95 10.13 25.03
CA TRP A 188 6.44 10.44 26.40
C TRP A 188 7.70 9.66 26.76
N LEU A 189 7.71 8.33 26.54
CA LEU A 189 8.86 7.49 26.89
C LEU A 189 9.99 7.56 25.86
N ARG A 190 9.76 8.19 24.68
CA ARG A 190 10.74 8.27 23.57
C ARG A 190 11.36 6.93 23.20
N ILE A 191 10.62 5.85 23.37
CA ILE A 191 11.08 4.49 23.01
C ILE A 191 11.26 4.44 21.49
N PRO A 192 12.38 3.90 20.97
CA PRO A 192 12.57 3.72 19.54
C PRO A 192 11.39 2.97 18.91
N LEU A 193 10.91 3.45 17.77
CA LEU A 193 9.74 2.94 17.07
C LEU A 193 9.80 1.42 16.84
N LEU A 194 10.99 0.89 16.57
CA LEU A 194 11.25 -0.53 16.37
C LEU A 194 10.85 -1.38 17.58
N TRP A 195 11.29 -0.99 18.79
CA TRP A 195 10.96 -1.70 20.01
C TRP A 195 9.48 -1.62 20.36
N THR A 196 8.88 -0.44 20.15
CA THR A 196 7.44 -0.26 20.36
C THR A 196 6.62 -1.15 19.42
N MET A 197 6.99 -1.24 18.14
CA MET A 197 6.33 -2.12 17.17
C MET A 197 6.52 -3.60 17.52
N LEU A 198 7.74 -4.00 17.90
CA LEU A 198 8.04 -5.40 18.25
C LEU A 198 7.22 -5.90 19.43
N VAL A 199 7.01 -5.05 20.45
CA VAL A 199 6.26 -5.40 21.66
C VAL A 199 4.74 -5.24 21.44
N MET A 200 4.30 -4.15 20.79
CA MET A 200 2.89 -3.84 20.61
C MET A 200 2.19 -4.73 19.58
N THR A 201 2.91 -5.25 18.59
CA THR A 201 2.31 -6.13 17.58
C THR A 201 1.78 -7.43 18.20
N PRO A 202 2.58 -8.24 18.95
CA PRO A 202 2.05 -9.44 19.58
C PRO A 202 1.00 -9.14 20.65
N VAL A 203 1.16 -8.07 21.43
CA VAL A 203 0.17 -7.63 22.41
C VAL A 203 -1.16 -7.29 21.75
N SER A 204 -1.12 -6.55 20.63
CA SER A 204 -2.31 -6.20 19.84
C SER A 204 -3.02 -7.43 19.31
N VAL A 205 -2.29 -8.39 18.75
CA VAL A 205 -2.85 -9.63 18.20
C VAL A 205 -3.52 -10.44 19.31
N VAL A 206 -2.87 -10.64 20.44
CA VAL A 206 -3.43 -11.41 21.57
C VAL A 206 -4.67 -10.74 22.16
N ILE A 207 -4.64 -9.42 22.34
CA ILE A 207 -5.79 -8.66 22.85
C ILE A 207 -6.97 -8.75 21.88
N THR A 208 -6.71 -8.51 20.60
CA THR A 208 -7.78 -8.52 19.58
C THR A 208 -8.38 -9.92 19.41
N ALA A 209 -7.58 -10.98 19.44
CA ALA A 209 -8.06 -12.37 19.40
C ALA A 209 -8.98 -12.67 20.58
N LYS A 210 -8.58 -12.35 21.81
CA LYS A 210 -9.42 -12.58 23.01
C LYS A 210 -10.74 -11.82 22.99
N PHE A 211 -10.74 -10.59 22.44
CA PHE A 211 -11.98 -9.80 22.34
C PHE A 211 -12.87 -10.26 21.17
N ALA A 212 -12.30 -10.77 20.08
CA ALA A 212 -13.06 -11.37 18.99
C ALA A 212 -13.79 -12.63 19.44
N ASP A 213 -13.11 -13.52 20.17
CA ASP A 213 -13.70 -14.75 20.74
C ASP A 213 -14.85 -14.44 21.71
N LYS A 214 -14.67 -13.43 22.57
CA LYS A 214 -15.72 -13.01 23.52
C LYS A 214 -16.94 -12.42 22.81
N LYS A 215 -16.74 -11.71 21.70
CA LYS A 215 -17.85 -11.15 20.90
C LYS A 215 -18.58 -12.25 20.11
N ALA A 216 -17.86 -13.22 19.59
CA ALA A 216 -18.43 -14.39 18.90
C ALA A 216 -19.24 -15.28 19.87
N ALA A 217 -18.72 -15.52 21.08
CA ALA A 217 -19.42 -16.27 22.12
C ALA A 217 -20.71 -15.57 22.55
N LYS A 218 -20.71 -14.23 22.68
CA LYS A 218 -21.91 -13.46 23.05
C LYS A 218 -22.98 -13.50 21.95
N ALA A 219 -22.56 -13.37 20.68
CA ALA A 219 -23.47 -13.44 19.53
C ALA A 219 -24.11 -14.83 19.37
N ASN A 220 -23.38 -15.90 19.70
CA ASN A 220 -23.91 -17.27 19.69
C ASN A 220 -24.85 -17.53 20.85
N ALA A 221 -24.58 -16.95 22.02
CA ALA A 221 -25.49 -17.06 23.19
C ALA A 221 -26.85 -16.35 22.96
N GLU A 222 -26.82 -15.17 22.32
CA GLU A 222 -28.06 -14.44 21.95
C GLU A 222 -28.89 -15.20 20.89
N LYS A 223 -28.23 -15.84 19.92
CA LYS A 223 -28.93 -16.68 18.92
C LYS A 223 -29.48 -17.98 19.51
N GLY A 224 -28.87 -18.53 20.57
CA GLY A 224 -29.35 -19.70 21.27
C GLY A 224 -30.54 -19.42 22.21
N ALA A 225 -30.65 -18.19 22.72
CA ALA A 225 -31.76 -17.76 23.60
C ALA A 225 -33.03 -17.32 22.82
N ALA A 226 -32.90 -17.10 21.51
CA ALA A 226 -34.01 -16.69 20.62
C ALA A 226 -34.69 -17.87 19.88
N LYS A 227 -34.31 -19.10 20.21
CA LYS A 227 -34.89 -20.35 19.69
C LYS A 227 -35.58 -21.14 20.78
#